data_ac3e6c78f7bbea62d34eff22c4e9a53a
#
_entry.id   ac3e6c78f7bbea62d34eff22c4e9a53a
#
_cell.length_a   1.000
_cell.length_b   1.000
_cell.length_c   1.000
_cell.angle_alpha   90.00
_cell.angle_beta   90.00
_cell.angle_gamma   90.00
#
_symmetry.space_group_name_H-M   'P 1'
#
loop_
_entity.id
_entity.type
_entity.pdbx_description
1 polymer ?
#
loop_
_entity_poly.entity_id
_entity_poly.type
_entity_poly.pdbx_seq_one_letter_code
_entity_poly.pdbx_strand_id
1 'polypeptide(L)'
;MTTRLRMLGYLSSLLIIAMMLSACKNKETAEAIHTPIPSLLASPLLPSLSMPSPVVQLTAHPTVPPTSIPTPTPVVLEPLFDEHVDIMDGPIEVPLVLEIPALKVNAPVLGVGLTSSNEMDAPKGPIDDPVWHSAFWYRGSRLPGESGTATIAGHLSDSLGREAIFAHLEDLKPGDSIIIHYTKQNLDFTFTVDQVAIYSLEESSDPAMLEKIFGIGPVTGKPAQPSSDGISRLTLLTCMGNVVNGRFDHHVVVFATLNK
;
A
#
# COMPACT_ATOMS: atom_id res chain seq x y z
N MET A 1 -29.07 7.03 -52.94
CA MET A 1 -28.77 5.59 -53.09
C MET A 1 -27.55 5.27 -52.22
N THR A 2 -27.66 5.42 -50.87
CA THR A 2 -26.58 5.12 -49.90
C THR A 2 -27.13 5.12 -48.48
N THR A 3 -28.06 4.17 -48.15
CA THR A 3 -28.60 4.07 -46.79
C THR A 3 -28.88 2.60 -46.37
N ARG A 4 -28.09 1.63 -46.88
CA ARG A 4 -28.32 0.21 -46.56
C ARG A 4 -27.06 -0.57 -46.11
N LEU A 5 -26.03 0.10 -45.58
CA LEU A 5 -24.81 -0.62 -45.17
C LEU A 5 -24.35 -0.34 -43.72
N ARG A 6 -25.26 0.00 -42.80
CA ARG A 6 -24.93 0.23 -41.37
C ARG A 6 -25.68 -0.66 -40.39
N MET A 7 -26.42 -1.67 -40.84
CA MET A 7 -27.23 -2.52 -39.96
C MET A 7 -26.74 -3.98 -39.80
N LEU A 8 -25.58 -4.35 -40.35
CA LEU A 8 -25.06 -5.71 -40.24
C LEU A 8 -23.93 -5.85 -39.18
N GLY A 9 -23.53 -4.77 -38.51
CA GLY A 9 -22.45 -4.81 -37.52
C GLY A 9 -22.88 -5.10 -36.08
N TYR A 10 -24.16 -5.05 -35.75
CA TYR A 10 -24.64 -5.17 -34.35
C TYR A 10 -25.20 -6.54 -33.97
N LEU A 11 -25.34 -7.49 -34.87
CA LEU A 11 -25.87 -8.83 -34.55
C LEU A 11 -24.77 -9.86 -34.25
N SER A 12 -23.49 -9.54 -34.45
CA SER A 12 -22.39 -10.49 -34.17
C SER A 12 -21.80 -10.41 -32.77
N SER A 13 -22.12 -9.36 -32.00
CA SER A 13 -21.58 -9.17 -30.63
C SER A 13 -22.47 -9.75 -29.51
N LEU A 14 -23.70 -10.19 -29.81
CA LEU A 14 -24.63 -10.71 -28.78
C LEU A 14 -24.61 -12.25 -28.65
N LEU A 15 -23.85 -12.97 -29.47
CA LEU A 15 -23.82 -14.44 -29.46
C LEU A 15 -22.63 -15.06 -28.72
N ILE A 16 -21.72 -14.25 -28.18
CA ILE A 16 -20.53 -14.75 -27.45
C ILE A 16 -20.70 -14.70 -25.91
N ILE A 17 -21.73 -14.06 -25.39
CA ILE A 17 -21.97 -13.95 -23.93
C ILE A 17 -22.77 -15.10 -23.32
N ALA A 18 -23.35 -16.01 -24.14
CA ALA A 18 -24.25 -17.07 -23.66
C ALA A 18 -23.60 -18.45 -23.47
N MET A 19 -22.27 -18.61 -23.52
CA MET A 19 -21.63 -19.94 -23.47
C MET A 19 -20.62 -20.16 -22.33
N MET A 20 -20.61 -19.32 -21.28
CA MET A 20 -19.70 -19.48 -20.13
C MET A 20 -20.44 -19.63 -18.78
N LEU A 21 -21.63 -20.20 -18.78
CA LEU A 21 -22.39 -20.53 -17.55
C LEU A 21 -22.79 -21.99 -17.55
N SER A 22 -21.84 -22.94 -17.52
CA SER A 22 -22.15 -24.32 -17.17
C SER A 22 -20.88 -25.14 -16.94
N ALA A 23 -20.41 -25.18 -15.71
CA ALA A 23 -19.57 -26.21 -15.02
C ALA A 23 -18.92 -25.53 -13.81
N CYS A 24 -19.24 -25.88 -12.62
CA CYS A 24 -19.01 -27.01 -11.78
C CYS A 24 -19.72 -26.82 -10.43
N LYS A 25 -20.75 -27.58 -10.22
CA LYS A 25 -21.15 -27.97 -8.87
C LYS A 25 -20.31 -29.19 -8.52
N ASN A 26 -19.36 -29.05 -7.63
CA ASN A 26 -18.86 -30.14 -6.83
C ASN A 26 -18.97 -29.77 -5.36
N LYS A 27 -19.90 -30.45 -4.72
CA LYS A 27 -20.17 -30.44 -3.31
C LYS A 27 -19.28 -31.51 -2.70
N GLU A 28 -18.22 -31.11 -2.05
CA GLU A 28 -17.41 -32.01 -1.23
C GLU A 28 -17.74 -31.75 0.24
N THR A 29 -18.33 -32.75 0.83
CA THR A 29 -18.78 -32.84 2.23
C THR A 29 -17.52 -33.12 3.06
N ALA A 30 -17.03 -32.15 3.83
CA ALA A 30 -15.99 -32.37 4.82
C ALA A 30 -16.64 -32.91 6.11
N GLU A 31 -16.38 -34.15 6.42
CA GLU A 31 -16.70 -34.77 7.71
C GLU A 31 -15.94 -34.08 8.85
N ALA A 32 -16.68 -33.63 9.84
CA ALA A 32 -16.13 -33.09 11.08
C ALA A 32 -15.62 -34.24 11.96
N ILE A 33 -14.31 -34.34 12.11
CA ILE A 33 -13.69 -35.22 13.11
C ILE A 33 -13.82 -34.54 14.48
N HIS A 34 -14.73 -35.04 15.30
CA HIS A 34 -14.83 -34.74 16.72
C HIS A 34 -13.71 -35.47 17.49
N THR A 35 -12.71 -34.74 17.96
CA THR A 35 -11.80 -35.21 19.01
C THR A 35 -12.38 -34.78 20.38
N PRO A 36 -12.53 -35.71 21.36
CA PRO A 36 -13.02 -35.34 22.68
C PRO A 36 -11.92 -34.67 23.51
N ILE A 37 -12.28 -33.55 24.14
CA ILE A 37 -11.47 -32.83 25.11
C ILE A 37 -11.44 -33.62 26.42
N PRO A 38 -10.27 -33.93 27.00
CA PRO A 38 -10.23 -34.55 28.33
C PRO A 38 -10.61 -33.54 29.41
N SER A 39 -11.60 -33.91 30.20
CA SER A 39 -12.04 -33.24 31.41
C SER A 39 -10.91 -33.24 32.45
N LEU A 40 -10.41 -32.07 32.81
CA LEU A 40 -9.45 -31.91 33.90
C LEU A 40 -10.18 -31.83 35.26
N LEU A 41 -9.77 -32.71 36.12
CA LEU A 41 -10.20 -32.88 37.52
C LEU A 41 -10.09 -31.58 38.34
N ALA A 42 -11.04 -31.43 39.25
CA ALA A 42 -11.09 -30.43 40.27
C ALA A 42 -9.86 -30.47 41.20
N SER A 43 -9.22 -29.32 41.39
CA SER A 43 -8.22 -29.12 42.46
C SER A 43 -8.90 -28.84 43.80
N PRO A 44 -8.35 -29.36 44.89
CA PRO A 44 -8.92 -29.17 46.23
C PRO A 44 -8.64 -27.77 46.79
N LEU A 45 -9.62 -27.24 47.52
CA LEU A 45 -9.61 -26.00 48.25
C LEU A 45 -8.56 -26.06 49.40
N LEU A 46 -7.59 -25.16 49.35
CA LEU A 46 -6.69 -24.90 50.48
C LEU A 46 -7.33 -23.83 51.42
N PRO A 47 -7.21 -23.98 52.74
CA PRO A 47 -7.81 -23.06 53.69
C PRO A 47 -7.04 -21.73 53.71
N SER A 48 -7.82 -20.64 53.71
CA SER A 48 -7.37 -19.26 53.79
C SER A 48 -6.82 -18.97 55.17
N LEU A 49 -5.50 -18.74 55.30
CA LEU A 49 -4.88 -18.17 56.47
C LEU A 49 -4.97 -16.65 56.40
N SER A 50 -5.83 -16.07 57.24
CA SER A 50 -5.89 -14.63 57.50
C SER A 50 -4.60 -14.15 58.16
N MET A 51 -3.81 -13.37 57.44
CA MET A 51 -2.74 -12.57 57.99
C MET A 51 -3.25 -11.15 58.28
N PRO A 52 -2.91 -10.53 59.45
CA PRO A 52 -3.28 -9.14 59.70
C PRO A 52 -2.49 -8.20 58.81
N SER A 53 -3.19 -7.30 58.13
CA SER A 53 -2.58 -6.25 57.29
C SER A 53 -1.76 -5.28 58.13
N PRO A 54 -0.52 -4.97 57.71
CA PRO A 54 0.20 -3.84 58.31
C PRO A 54 -0.46 -2.52 57.89
N VAL A 55 -0.78 -1.67 58.84
CA VAL A 55 -1.21 -0.30 58.58
C VAL A 55 0.00 0.46 58.01
N VAL A 56 0.02 0.69 56.74
CA VAL A 56 1.00 1.57 56.11
C VAL A 56 0.51 3.01 56.26
N GLN A 57 1.22 3.75 57.08
CA GLN A 57 1.04 5.19 57.26
C GLN A 57 1.48 5.89 55.96
N LEU A 58 0.52 6.40 55.18
CA LEU A 58 0.77 7.18 53.96
C LEU A 58 1.40 8.53 54.39
N THR A 59 2.72 8.62 54.25
CA THR A 59 3.40 9.92 54.21
C THR A 59 3.06 10.60 52.88
N ALA A 60 2.42 11.75 52.96
CA ALA A 60 2.11 12.57 51.81
C ALA A 60 3.42 13.00 51.10
N HIS A 61 3.68 12.45 49.92
CA HIS A 61 4.72 12.96 49.02
C HIS A 61 4.21 14.28 48.41
N PRO A 62 5.05 15.30 48.26
CA PRO A 62 4.67 16.50 47.52
C PRO A 62 4.36 16.13 46.08
N THR A 63 3.12 16.35 45.68
CA THR A 63 2.66 16.18 44.29
C THR A 63 3.31 17.26 43.45
N VAL A 64 4.31 16.86 42.65
CA VAL A 64 4.86 17.70 41.58
C VAL A 64 3.75 17.88 40.55
N PRO A 65 3.38 19.12 40.18
CA PRO A 65 2.39 19.33 39.12
C PRO A 65 2.87 18.68 37.81
N PRO A 66 1.96 18.03 37.06
CA PRO A 66 2.35 17.41 35.77
C PRO A 66 2.92 18.48 34.85
N THR A 67 4.19 18.32 34.46
CA THR A 67 4.80 19.13 33.43
C THR A 67 4.02 18.86 32.14
N SER A 68 3.37 19.88 31.58
CA SER A 68 2.67 19.79 30.31
C SER A 68 3.70 19.39 29.24
N ILE A 69 3.55 18.19 28.69
CA ILE A 69 4.31 17.76 27.50
C ILE A 69 3.84 18.68 26.36
N PRO A 70 4.74 19.39 25.68
CA PRO A 70 4.34 20.22 24.54
C PRO A 70 3.68 19.31 23.48
N THR A 71 2.47 19.65 23.08
CA THR A 71 1.78 19.01 21.97
C THR A 71 2.63 19.26 20.71
N PRO A 72 3.02 18.22 19.97
CA PRO A 72 3.80 18.41 18.75
C PRO A 72 3.02 19.30 17.80
N THR A 73 3.66 20.37 17.35
CA THR A 73 3.09 21.25 16.33
C THR A 73 2.93 20.44 15.03
N PRO A 74 1.76 20.44 14.39
CA PRO A 74 1.58 19.73 13.13
C PRO A 74 2.55 20.28 12.07
N VAL A 75 3.29 19.39 11.41
CA VAL A 75 4.14 19.75 10.28
C VAL A 75 3.22 20.07 9.11
N VAL A 76 3.32 21.29 8.59
CA VAL A 76 2.59 21.69 7.38
C VAL A 76 3.50 21.37 6.19
N LEU A 77 3.07 20.43 5.36
CA LEU A 77 3.77 20.11 4.11
C LEU A 77 3.41 21.14 3.04
N GLU A 78 4.42 21.64 2.34
CA GLU A 78 4.20 22.47 1.16
C GLU A 78 3.70 21.61 -0.01
N PRO A 79 2.87 22.19 -0.92
CA PRO A 79 2.47 21.51 -2.14
C PRO A 79 3.70 21.07 -2.95
N LEU A 80 3.72 19.81 -3.40
CA LEU A 80 4.82 19.26 -4.18
C LEU A 80 4.82 19.73 -5.64
N PHE A 81 3.66 20.16 -6.14
CA PHE A 81 3.45 20.58 -7.52
C PHE A 81 2.31 21.60 -7.61
N ASP A 82 2.11 22.21 -8.78
CA ASP A 82 1.01 23.16 -9.05
C ASP A 82 -0.34 22.43 -9.01
N GLU A 83 -1.31 22.98 -8.30
CA GLU A 83 -2.68 22.43 -8.18
C GLU A 83 -3.43 22.31 -9.53
N HIS A 84 -2.93 23.00 -10.58
CA HIS A 84 -3.53 22.95 -11.92
C HIS A 84 -3.04 21.76 -12.76
N VAL A 85 -2.10 20.94 -12.26
CA VAL A 85 -1.65 19.72 -12.97
C VAL A 85 -2.76 18.67 -12.96
N ASP A 86 -3.27 18.34 -14.14
CA ASP A 86 -4.30 17.30 -14.27
C ASP A 86 -3.75 15.92 -13.88
N ILE A 87 -4.59 15.08 -13.27
CA ILE A 87 -4.22 13.71 -12.92
C ILE A 87 -3.85 12.87 -14.16
N MET A 88 -4.32 13.24 -15.33
CA MET A 88 -4.00 12.60 -16.62
C MET A 88 -2.73 13.16 -17.27
N ASP A 89 -2.14 14.22 -16.72
CA ASP A 89 -0.86 14.73 -17.22
C ASP A 89 0.27 13.73 -16.94
N GLY A 90 1.27 13.72 -17.82
CA GLY A 90 2.45 12.87 -17.72
C GLY A 90 3.25 13.09 -16.43
N PRO A 91 4.38 12.40 -16.31
CA PRO A 91 5.21 12.51 -15.10
C PRO A 91 5.75 13.92 -14.91
N ILE A 92 5.79 14.37 -13.66
CA ILE A 92 6.34 15.65 -13.23
C ILE A 92 7.46 15.44 -12.22
N GLU A 93 8.44 16.33 -12.22
CA GLU A 93 9.44 16.36 -11.16
C GLU A 93 8.82 16.84 -9.83
N VAL A 94 9.10 16.12 -8.76
CA VAL A 94 8.72 16.52 -7.40
C VAL A 94 9.97 16.52 -6.50
N PRO A 95 10.03 17.38 -5.48
CA PRO A 95 11.18 17.50 -4.61
C PRO A 95 11.25 16.37 -3.56
N LEU A 96 11.15 15.13 -4.02
CA LEU A 96 11.20 13.93 -3.19
C LEU A 96 12.34 13.00 -3.62
N VAL A 97 12.97 12.38 -2.64
CA VAL A 97 13.91 11.26 -2.83
C VAL A 97 13.46 10.10 -1.96
N LEU A 98 13.46 8.91 -2.55
CA LEU A 98 13.20 7.65 -1.85
C LEU A 98 14.53 7.00 -1.49
N GLU A 99 14.70 6.64 -0.21
CA GLU A 99 15.82 5.83 0.26
C GLU A 99 15.31 4.55 0.92
N ILE A 100 15.89 3.40 0.53
CA ILE A 100 15.63 2.10 1.15
C ILE A 100 17.00 1.47 1.46
N PRO A 101 17.53 1.67 2.68
CA PRO A 101 18.89 1.24 3.03
C PRO A 101 19.11 -0.26 2.86
N ALA A 102 18.14 -1.11 3.21
CA ALA A 102 18.23 -2.57 3.09
C ALA A 102 18.46 -3.03 1.65
N LEU A 103 17.93 -2.30 0.65
CA LEU A 103 18.08 -2.60 -0.77
C LEU A 103 19.14 -1.73 -1.46
N LYS A 104 19.80 -0.81 -0.73
CA LYS A 104 20.73 0.19 -1.28
C LYS A 104 20.08 1.07 -2.37
N VAL A 105 18.79 1.30 -2.27
CA VAL A 105 18.06 2.21 -3.15
C VAL A 105 18.19 3.63 -2.62
N ASN A 106 18.54 4.55 -3.52
CA ASN A 106 18.45 6.00 -3.31
C ASN A 106 18.12 6.62 -4.67
N ALA A 107 16.88 7.11 -4.81
CA ALA A 107 16.34 7.44 -6.12
C ALA A 107 15.42 8.66 -6.10
N PRO A 108 15.45 9.47 -7.19
CA PRO A 108 14.47 10.52 -7.36
C PRO A 108 13.06 9.95 -7.49
N VAL A 109 12.08 10.71 -7.01
CA VAL A 109 10.67 10.39 -7.16
C VAL A 109 10.07 11.32 -8.21
N LEU A 110 9.32 10.74 -9.15
CA LEU A 110 8.49 11.48 -10.09
C LEU A 110 7.02 11.40 -9.66
N GLY A 111 6.29 12.50 -9.76
CA GLY A 111 4.85 12.51 -9.55
C GLY A 111 4.14 12.02 -10.80
N VAL A 112 3.43 10.90 -10.73
CA VAL A 112 2.69 10.32 -11.86
C VAL A 112 1.19 10.39 -11.63
N GLY A 113 0.45 10.41 -12.71
CA GLY A 113 -1.00 10.39 -12.70
C GLY A 113 -1.57 9.05 -13.17
N LEU A 114 -2.62 9.13 -13.99
CA LEU A 114 -3.29 7.97 -14.58
C LEU A 114 -3.06 7.92 -16.09
N THR A 115 -2.99 6.72 -16.62
CA THR A 115 -3.03 6.47 -18.05
C THR A 115 -4.45 6.60 -18.60
N SER A 116 -4.61 6.63 -19.92
CA SER A 116 -5.93 6.57 -20.58
C SER A 116 -6.73 5.30 -20.26
N SER A 117 -6.08 4.26 -19.73
CA SER A 117 -6.71 3.02 -19.24
C SER A 117 -7.12 3.11 -17.76
N ASN A 118 -6.97 4.28 -17.13
CA ASN A 118 -7.26 4.52 -15.70
C ASN A 118 -6.38 3.66 -14.76
N GLU A 119 -5.16 3.36 -15.18
CA GLU A 119 -4.13 2.69 -14.39
C GLU A 119 -3.11 3.73 -13.93
N MET A 120 -2.50 3.52 -12.76
CA MET A 120 -1.36 4.34 -12.34
C MET A 120 -0.27 4.31 -13.41
N ASP A 121 0.18 5.49 -13.82
CA ASP A 121 1.22 5.58 -14.84
C ASP A 121 2.57 5.06 -14.31
N ALA A 122 3.28 4.35 -15.18
CA ALA A 122 4.63 3.87 -14.95
C ALA A 122 5.48 4.22 -16.18
N PRO A 123 6.04 5.44 -16.22
CA PRO A 123 6.76 5.95 -17.38
C PRO A 123 7.90 5.02 -17.81
N LYS A 124 8.05 4.85 -19.11
CA LYS A 124 9.12 4.04 -19.71
C LYS A 124 9.96 4.91 -20.63
N GLY A 125 11.23 4.62 -20.68
CA GLY A 125 12.19 5.33 -21.53
C GLY A 125 12.95 4.41 -22.48
N PRO A 126 13.83 5.00 -23.29
CA PRO A 126 14.85 4.25 -24.02
C PRO A 126 15.72 3.40 -23.10
N ILE A 127 16.58 2.58 -23.69
CA ILE A 127 17.61 1.83 -22.98
C ILE A 127 18.52 2.85 -22.23
N ASP A 128 18.85 2.54 -20.98
CA ASP A 128 19.69 3.37 -20.11
C ASP A 128 19.06 4.72 -19.69
N ASP A 129 17.75 4.92 -19.93
CA ASP A 129 17.04 6.09 -19.43
C ASP A 129 16.98 6.08 -17.89
N PRO A 130 17.24 7.22 -17.22
CA PRO A 130 17.13 7.32 -15.76
C PRO A 130 15.77 6.94 -15.18
N VAL A 131 14.71 6.94 -15.98
CA VAL A 131 13.36 6.57 -15.55
C VAL A 131 13.30 5.14 -14.98
N TRP A 132 14.15 4.21 -15.44
CA TRP A 132 14.21 2.84 -14.94
C TRP A 132 14.72 2.75 -13.49
N HIS A 133 15.41 3.79 -13.03
CA HIS A 133 15.95 3.92 -11.68
C HIS A 133 15.26 5.03 -10.88
N SER A 134 14.08 5.50 -11.34
CA SER A 134 13.23 6.45 -10.64
C SER A 134 12.05 5.74 -9.98
N ALA A 135 11.59 6.28 -8.85
CA ALA A 135 10.34 5.88 -8.23
C ALA A 135 9.19 6.77 -8.69
N PHE A 136 7.96 6.29 -8.62
CA PHE A 136 6.76 6.96 -9.15
C PHE A 136 5.75 7.13 -8.04
N TRP A 137 5.58 8.35 -7.51
CA TRP A 137 4.52 8.64 -6.56
C TRP A 137 3.22 8.95 -7.29
N TYR A 138 2.15 8.24 -6.91
CA TYR A 138 0.81 8.47 -7.48
C TYR A 138 0.21 9.77 -6.92
N ARG A 139 0.06 10.81 -7.74
CA ARG A 139 -0.49 12.13 -7.37
C ARG A 139 -1.93 12.07 -6.84
N GLY A 140 -2.68 11.03 -7.19
CA GLY A 140 -4.02 10.78 -6.64
C GLY A 140 -4.03 10.20 -5.24
N SER A 141 -2.89 9.74 -4.70
CA SER A 141 -2.74 9.28 -3.32
C SER A 141 -2.37 10.41 -2.37
N ARG A 142 -2.25 10.13 -1.07
CA ARG A 142 -1.79 11.15 -0.09
C ARG A 142 -0.32 11.50 -0.29
N LEU A 143 0.08 12.67 0.24
CA LEU A 143 1.50 13.00 0.35
C LEU A 143 2.16 12.07 1.38
N PRO A 144 3.39 11.56 1.10
CA PRO A 144 4.14 10.83 2.10
C PRO A 144 4.35 11.67 3.37
N GLY A 145 3.96 11.15 4.53
CA GLY A 145 3.99 11.87 5.81
C GLY A 145 2.63 12.39 6.26
N GLU A 146 1.66 12.58 5.36
CA GLU A 146 0.29 12.92 5.74
C GLU A 146 -0.53 11.70 6.17
N SER A 147 -1.56 11.94 7.00
CA SER A 147 -2.54 10.90 7.34
C SER A 147 -3.21 10.31 6.09
N GLY A 148 -3.27 9.00 6.00
CA GLY A 148 -3.76 8.25 4.84
C GLY A 148 -2.65 7.45 4.17
N THR A 149 -2.85 7.04 2.92
CA THR A 149 -1.89 6.20 2.19
C THR A 149 -1.25 6.97 1.03
N ALA A 150 0.08 7.04 1.04
CA ALA A 150 0.89 7.43 -0.10
C ALA A 150 1.29 6.17 -0.87
N THR A 151 1.23 6.20 -2.21
CA THR A 151 1.58 5.04 -3.04
C THR A 151 2.71 5.39 -3.98
N ILE A 152 3.78 4.59 -3.95
CA ILE A 152 4.95 4.75 -4.79
C ILE A 152 5.19 3.43 -5.54
N ALA A 153 5.23 3.50 -6.86
CA ALA A 153 5.59 2.37 -7.72
C ALA A 153 7.02 2.51 -8.23
N GLY A 154 7.55 1.42 -8.77
CA GLY A 154 8.82 1.39 -9.47
C GLY A 154 8.92 0.18 -10.38
N HIS A 155 9.80 0.25 -11.37
CA HIS A 155 10.00 -0.87 -12.29
C HIS A 155 10.76 -2.03 -11.65
N LEU A 156 10.34 -3.25 -11.98
CA LEU A 156 11.08 -4.49 -11.69
C LEU A 156 12.32 -4.59 -12.60
N SER A 157 12.12 -4.32 -13.89
CA SER A 157 13.15 -4.43 -14.92
C SER A 157 12.97 -3.37 -16.01
N ASP A 158 14.05 -3.07 -16.71
CA ASP A 158 14.00 -2.25 -17.93
C ASP A 158 13.49 -3.03 -19.16
N SER A 159 13.51 -2.39 -20.32
CA SER A 159 13.06 -2.98 -21.58
C SER A 159 13.89 -4.17 -22.07
N LEU A 160 15.09 -4.38 -21.54
CA LEU A 160 15.96 -5.53 -21.83
C LEU A 160 15.88 -6.61 -20.75
N GLY A 161 15.04 -6.43 -19.71
CA GLY A 161 14.96 -7.36 -18.59
C GLY A 161 16.10 -7.21 -17.56
N ARG A 162 16.90 -6.12 -17.62
CA ARG A 162 17.90 -5.82 -16.60
C ARG A 162 17.19 -5.24 -15.36
N GLU A 163 17.76 -5.46 -14.20
CA GLU A 163 17.23 -4.98 -12.94
C GLU A 163 16.99 -3.46 -12.94
N ALA A 164 15.79 -3.06 -12.53
CA ALA A 164 15.40 -1.67 -12.32
C ALA A 164 15.29 -1.37 -10.83
N ILE A 165 14.75 -0.20 -10.47
CA ILE A 165 14.78 0.32 -9.10
C ILE A 165 14.19 -0.63 -8.04
N PHE A 166 13.13 -1.38 -8.37
CA PHE A 166 12.44 -2.29 -7.44
C PHE A 166 12.64 -3.77 -7.78
N ALA A 167 13.76 -4.11 -8.44
CA ALA A 167 14.08 -5.49 -8.80
C ALA A 167 14.12 -6.46 -7.60
N HIS A 168 14.38 -5.94 -6.40
CA HIS A 168 14.55 -6.70 -5.16
C HIS A 168 13.56 -6.26 -4.06
N LEU A 169 12.40 -5.70 -4.45
CA LEU A 169 11.44 -5.18 -3.48
C LEU A 169 10.91 -6.28 -2.53
N GLU A 170 10.81 -7.51 -3.01
CA GLU A 170 10.39 -8.69 -2.24
C GLU A 170 11.37 -9.10 -1.14
N ASP A 171 12.63 -8.67 -1.21
CA ASP A 171 13.65 -8.98 -0.21
C ASP A 171 13.50 -8.20 1.09
N LEU A 172 12.68 -7.13 1.09
CA LEU A 172 12.35 -6.37 2.30
C LEU A 172 11.67 -7.24 3.35
N LYS A 173 11.89 -6.88 4.60
CA LYS A 173 11.34 -7.60 5.76
C LYS A 173 10.62 -6.63 6.70
N PRO A 174 9.61 -7.09 7.44
CA PRO A 174 9.04 -6.32 8.52
C PRO A 174 10.14 -5.80 9.46
N GLY A 175 10.09 -4.49 9.75
CA GLY A 175 11.09 -3.77 10.52
C GLY A 175 12.13 -3.02 9.70
N ASP A 176 12.27 -3.26 8.40
CA ASP A 176 13.14 -2.47 7.53
C ASP A 176 12.63 -1.02 7.40
N SER A 177 13.55 -0.09 7.18
CA SER A 177 13.22 1.33 7.06
C SER A 177 13.11 1.75 5.60
N ILE A 178 12.12 2.61 5.33
CA ILE A 178 11.94 3.34 4.09
C ILE A 178 11.90 4.83 4.44
N ILE A 179 12.72 5.65 3.78
CA ILE A 179 12.83 7.07 4.09
C ILE A 179 12.41 7.88 2.86
N ILE A 180 11.56 8.87 3.09
CA ILE A 180 11.16 9.84 2.07
C ILE A 180 11.74 11.20 2.48
N HIS A 181 12.65 11.71 1.67
CA HIS A 181 13.29 13.02 1.87
C HIS A 181 12.52 14.09 1.09
N TYR A 182 12.00 15.08 1.78
CA TYR A 182 11.45 16.31 1.20
C TYR A 182 12.58 17.33 1.01
N THR A 183 13.21 17.35 -0.15
CA THR A 183 14.46 18.08 -0.39
C THR A 183 14.33 19.60 -0.28
N LYS A 184 13.15 20.18 -0.59
CA LYS A 184 12.92 21.63 -0.44
C LYS A 184 12.74 22.07 1.02
N GLN A 185 12.11 21.22 1.85
CA GLN A 185 11.82 21.54 3.24
C GLN A 185 12.85 20.95 4.21
N ASN A 186 13.78 20.15 3.71
CA ASN A 186 14.76 19.39 4.51
C ASN A 186 14.09 18.59 5.63
N LEU A 187 13.04 17.86 5.26
CA LEU A 187 12.26 17.00 6.15
C LEU A 187 12.39 15.55 5.70
N ASP A 188 12.53 14.65 6.66
CA ASP A 188 12.62 13.22 6.43
C ASP A 188 11.47 12.51 7.13
N PHE A 189 10.78 11.64 6.39
CA PHE A 189 9.75 10.77 6.92
C PHE A 189 10.23 9.33 6.85
N THR A 190 10.45 8.73 8.02
CA THR A 190 10.89 7.33 8.14
C THR A 190 9.69 6.43 8.40
N PHE A 191 9.46 5.51 7.48
CA PHE A 191 8.44 4.46 7.58
C PHE A 191 9.10 3.14 7.95
N THR A 192 8.41 2.33 8.75
CA THR A 192 8.82 0.96 9.04
C THR A 192 7.95 0.00 8.24
N VAL A 193 8.58 -0.95 7.55
CA VAL A 193 7.89 -2.01 6.83
C VAL A 193 7.07 -2.86 7.81
N ASP A 194 5.78 -2.96 7.55
CA ASP A 194 4.86 -3.81 8.32
C ASP A 194 4.69 -5.19 7.66
N GLN A 195 4.59 -5.19 6.33
CA GLN A 195 4.29 -6.38 5.56
C GLN A 195 4.87 -6.28 4.15
N VAL A 196 5.41 -7.40 3.67
CA VAL A 196 5.73 -7.64 2.25
C VAL A 196 4.85 -8.78 1.78
N ALA A 197 4.17 -8.62 0.65
CA ALA A 197 3.29 -9.65 0.12
C ALA A 197 3.31 -9.65 -1.42
N ILE A 198 3.08 -10.83 -1.98
CA ILE A 198 2.94 -11.03 -3.42
C ILE A 198 1.47 -11.36 -3.69
N TYR A 199 0.88 -10.63 -4.60
CA TYR A 199 -0.52 -10.81 -5.02
C TYR A 199 -0.57 -11.06 -6.52
N SER A 200 -1.45 -11.96 -6.96
CA SER A 200 -1.81 -12.07 -8.38
C SER A 200 -2.47 -10.78 -8.88
N LEU A 201 -2.55 -10.59 -10.19
CA LEU A 201 -3.29 -9.46 -10.76
C LEU A 201 -4.75 -9.43 -10.33
N GLU A 202 -5.40 -10.59 -10.18
CA GLU A 202 -6.78 -10.70 -9.73
C GLU A 202 -6.92 -10.22 -8.29
N GLU A 203 -6.08 -10.73 -7.37
CA GLU A 203 -6.07 -10.31 -5.96
C GLU A 203 -5.74 -8.83 -5.79
N SER A 204 -4.74 -8.33 -6.52
CA SER A 204 -4.36 -6.91 -6.45
C SER A 204 -5.38 -5.97 -7.09
N SER A 205 -6.29 -6.48 -7.91
CA SER A 205 -7.40 -5.74 -8.53
C SER A 205 -8.70 -5.80 -7.73
N ASP A 206 -8.74 -6.56 -6.64
CA ASP A 206 -9.89 -6.56 -5.73
C ASP A 206 -10.12 -5.15 -5.13
N PRO A 207 -11.36 -4.65 -5.09
CA PRO A 207 -11.63 -3.30 -4.60
C PRO A 207 -11.11 -3.00 -3.20
N ALA A 208 -11.16 -3.95 -2.27
CA ALA A 208 -10.64 -3.76 -0.91
C ALA A 208 -9.10 -3.73 -0.91
N MET A 209 -8.46 -4.52 -1.77
CA MET A 209 -7.01 -4.50 -1.95
C MET A 209 -6.56 -3.21 -2.61
N LEU A 210 -7.26 -2.73 -3.64
CA LEU A 210 -6.98 -1.43 -4.26
C LEU A 210 -7.10 -0.29 -3.25
N GLU A 211 -8.12 -0.30 -2.37
CA GLU A 211 -8.24 0.68 -1.31
C GLU A 211 -7.10 0.59 -0.28
N LYS A 212 -6.64 -0.61 0.02
CA LYS A 212 -5.46 -0.80 0.89
C LYS A 212 -4.18 -0.27 0.25
N ILE A 213 -4.00 -0.46 -1.08
CA ILE A 213 -2.82 -0.02 -1.84
C ILE A 213 -2.83 1.49 -2.05
N PHE A 214 -3.94 2.07 -2.51
CA PHE A 214 -4.03 3.47 -2.94
C PHE A 214 -4.67 4.40 -1.92
N GLY A 215 -5.22 3.87 -0.83
CA GLY A 215 -5.97 4.62 0.17
C GLY A 215 -7.43 4.86 -0.22
N ILE A 216 -8.16 5.46 0.73
CA ILE A 216 -9.58 5.78 0.57
C ILE A 216 -9.73 6.94 -0.42
N GLY A 217 -10.58 6.78 -1.42
CA GLY A 217 -10.93 7.81 -2.40
C GLY A 217 -10.47 7.49 -3.82
N PRO A 218 -9.16 7.30 -4.10
CA PRO A 218 -8.64 7.17 -5.47
C PRO A 218 -9.33 6.09 -6.30
N VAL A 219 -9.59 4.93 -5.71
CA VAL A 219 -10.25 3.79 -6.37
C VAL A 219 -11.68 4.15 -6.85
N THR A 220 -12.31 5.12 -6.21
CA THR A 220 -13.67 5.59 -6.58
C THR A 220 -13.64 6.88 -7.42
N GLY A 221 -12.46 7.30 -7.90
CA GLY A 221 -12.28 8.54 -8.65
C GLY A 221 -12.43 9.81 -7.79
N LYS A 222 -12.31 9.70 -6.47
CA LYS A 222 -12.33 10.83 -5.55
C LYS A 222 -10.91 11.15 -5.09
N PRO A 223 -10.64 12.39 -4.66
CA PRO A 223 -9.36 12.73 -4.02
C PRO A 223 -9.09 11.82 -2.81
N ALA A 224 -7.82 11.51 -2.59
CA ALA A 224 -7.38 10.72 -1.45
C ALA A 224 -7.80 11.35 -0.12
N GLN A 225 -8.38 10.54 0.75
CA GLN A 225 -8.86 10.96 2.05
C GLN A 225 -7.85 10.64 3.16
N PRO A 226 -7.78 11.45 4.22
CA PRO A 226 -7.06 11.08 5.43
C PRO A 226 -7.62 9.78 6.01
N SER A 227 -6.75 8.98 6.62
CA SER A 227 -7.20 7.80 7.38
C SER A 227 -7.93 8.20 8.66
N SER A 228 -8.95 7.44 9.04
CA SER A 228 -9.75 7.71 10.24
C SER A 228 -8.97 7.59 11.55
N ASP A 229 -7.88 6.84 11.55
CA ASP A 229 -6.97 6.63 12.68
C ASP A 229 -5.82 7.67 12.74
N GLY A 230 -5.76 8.59 11.77
CA GLY A 230 -4.73 9.63 11.68
C GLY A 230 -3.34 9.12 11.31
N ILE A 231 -3.19 7.83 10.98
CA ILE A 231 -1.90 7.21 10.67
C ILE A 231 -1.50 7.51 9.22
N SER A 232 -0.22 7.87 9.02
CA SER A 232 0.39 7.97 7.70
C SER A 232 0.96 6.60 7.28
N ARG A 233 0.59 6.15 6.10
CA ARG A 233 1.00 4.87 5.51
C ARG A 233 1.68 5.09 4.18
N LEU A 234 2.61 4.21 3.88
CA LEU A 234 3.30 4.15 2.59
C LEU A 234 3.11 2.77 1.99
N THR A 235 2.71 2.73 0.72
CA THR A 235 2.70 1.49 -0.06
C THR A 235 3.73 1.59 -1.17
N LEU A 236 4.66 0.60 -1.25
CA LEU A 236 5.51 0.41 -2.41
C LEU A 236 4.98 -0.72 -3.28
N LEU A 237 5.06 -0.54 -4.61
CA LEU A 237 4.48 -1.45 -5.59
C LEU A 237 5.44 -1.70 -6.76
N THR A 238 5.62 -2.97 -7.14
CA THR A 238 6.30 -3.36 -8.39
C THR A 238 5.62 -4.56 -9.02
N CYS A 239 5.87 -4.76 -10.31
CA CYS A 239 5.47 -5.97 -11.02
C CYS A 239 6.32 -7.15 -10.59
N MET A 240 5.81 -8.40 -10.74
CA MET A 240 6.53 -9.63 -10.46
C MET A 240 5.97 -10.80 -11.27
N GLY A 241 6.76 -11.88 -11.38
CA GLY A 241 6.32 -13.16 -11.95
C GLY A 241 6.55 -13.26 -13.44
N ASN A 242 5.65 -13.96 -14.14
CA ASN A 242 5.77 -14.21 -15.56
C ASN A 242 5.03 -13.15 -16.39
N VAL A 243 5.51 -12.91 -17.60
CA VAL A 243 4.81 -12.04 -18.53
C VAL A 243 3.76 -12.85 -19.29
N VAL A 244 2.49 -12.60 -19.00
CA VAL A 244 1.33 -13.20 -19.66
C VAL A 244 0.58 -12.12 -20.41
N ASN A 245 0.40 -12.28 -21.73
CA ASN A 245 -0.25 -11.29 -22.60
C ASN A 245 0.36 -9.88 -22.48
N GLY A 246 1.68 -9.78 -22.33
CA GLY A 246 2.40 -8.52 -22.24
C GLY A 246 2.33 -7.82 -20.87
N ARG A 247 1.78 -8.47 -19.84
CA ARG A 247 1.72 -8.00 -18.45
C ARG A 247 2.31 -9.04 -17.52
N PHE A 248 2.93 -8.59 -16.44
CA PHE A 248 3.32 -9.47 -15.34
C PHE A 248 2.06 -10.01 -14.65
N ASP A 249 2.12 -11.25 -14.18
CA ASP A 249 0.98 -11.94 -13.58
C ASP A 249 0.82 -11.67 -12.06
N HIS A 250 1.81 -11.04 -11.44
CA HIS A 250 1.81 -10.71 -10.01
C HIS A 250 2.34 -9.30 -9.74
N HIS A 251 2.06 -8.82 -8.53
CA HIS A 251 2.65 -7.63 -7.93
C HIS A 251 3.30 -7.96 -6.58
N VAL A 252 4.46 -7.37 -6.31
CA VAL A 252 4.99 -7.24 -4.94
C VAL A 252 4.42 -5.95 -4.35
N VAL A 253 3.85 -6.04 -3.16
CA VAL A 253 3.31 -4.90 -2.42
C VAL A 253 3.94 -4.87 -1.03
N VAL A 254 4.55 -3.75 -0.70
CA VAL A 254 5.11 -3.47 0.63
C VAL A 254 4.24 -2.45 1.32
N PHE A 255 3.75 -2.78 2.50
CA PHE A 255 3.01 -1.87 3.37
C PHE A 255 3.93 -1.40 4.49
N ALA A 256 3.94 -0.11 4.74
CA ALA A 256 4.75 0.50 5.79
C ALA A 256 3.99 1.62 6.51
N THR A 257 4.32 1.84 7.77
CA THR A 257 3.71 2.87 8.63
C THR A 257 4.77 3.87 9.08
N LEU A 258 4.40 5.15 9.11
CA LEU A 258 5.26 6.24 9.59
C LEU A 258 5.63 6.05 11.06
N ASN A 259 6.92 6.16 11.36
CA ASN A 259 7.42 6.15 12.73
C ASN A 259 6.93 7.40 13.49
N LYS A 260 6.57 7.21 14.76
CA LYS A 260 6.13 8.31 15.65
C LYS A 260 7.30 9.12 16.19
#